data_81262fbd7134757d8442a9cdc9d6f6e0
#
_entry.id   81262fbd7134757d8442a9cdc9d6f6e0
#
_cell.length_a   1.000
_cell.length_b   1.000
_cell.length_c   1.000
_cell.angle_alpha   90.00
_cell.angle_beta   90.00
_cell.angle_gamma   90.00
#
_symmetry.space_group_name_H-M   'P 1'
#
loop_
_entity.id
_entity.type
_entity.pdbx_description
1 polymer ?
#
loop_
_entity_poly.entity_id
_entity_poly.type
_entity_poly.pdbx_seq_one_letter_code
_entity_poly.pdbx_strand_id
1 'polypeptide(L)'
;MIGFIQQLRRRTPLGWLQLSHEKGRLLVALSGIAFADVLMFMQLGFQTALFESNTILHRSMQADMFVISPQARNLANMSNFTRRRLYQAMDIPGVKSAEGMYINIVDWKNPQTQQKTTILVMGFNPDQQVFNLADVNRQIDAIKLPDTVLFDRASRGDYNQAIANIEQGKTVTTEIERRTITISGLFSVGASFIADGTLITSDQNFLRLFPRQEASGVSLGLVQLQPGYDPKQMKAALESHLDDDVQVLTQAEFIEFEINYWKTNTAIGFIFSLGVAMGFMVGVIIVYQVLSTDVNSHMKEYATFKAMGYNNLYLLGVVFEEAIILAILGFIPGAIAPLGLYHLTRNATNLPLYMTVARALTVLTLTMIMCIISGAIATRKLQSADPADMF
;
A
#
# COMPACT_ATOMS: atom_id res chain seq x y z
N MET A 1 -12.67 -36.53 2.15
CA MET A 1 -13.14 -35.13 2.04
C MET A 1 -14.53 -35.03 1.39
N ILE A 2 -14.84 -35.75 0.31
CA ILE A 2 -16.14 -35.72 -0.39
C ILE A 2 -17.30 -36.26 0.49
N GLY A 3 -17.07 -37.27 1.33
CA GLY A 3 -18.10 -37.83 2.22
C GLY A 3 -18.54 -36.89 3.36
N PHE A 4 -17.64 -36.02 3.84
CA PHE A 4 -17.93 -35.03 4.88
C PHE A 4 -18.82 -33.90 4.37
N ILE A 5 -18.59 -33.45 3.13
CA ILE A 5 -19.41 -32.42 2.45
C ILE A 5 -20.80 -32.95 2.10
N GLN A 6 -20.96 -34.24 1.77
CA GLN A 6 -22.27 -34.85 1.50
C GLN A 6 -23.10 -35.09 2.76
N GLN A 7 -22.47 -35.30 3.92
CA GLN A 7 -23.16 -35.39 5.21
C GLN A 7 -23.67 -34.03 5.72
N LEU A 8 -22.89 -32.96 5.49
CA LEU A 8 -23.31 -31.57 5.81
C LEU A 8 -24.55 -31.12 5.00
N ARG A 9 -24.74 -31.65 3.79
CA ARG A 9 -25.85 -31.27 2.90
C ARG A 9 -27.22 -31.88 3.31
N ARG A 10 -27.26 -32.82 4.25
CA ARG A 10 -28.50 -33.55 4.66
C ARG A 10 -28.99 -33.26 6.07
N ARG A 11 -28.29 -32.38 6.85
CA ARG A 11 -28.70 -32.02 8.21
C ARG A 11 -28.93 -30.51 8.28
N THR A 12 -30.02 -30.08 8.93
CA THR A 12 -30.13 -28.70 9.37
C THR A 12 -28.93 -28.39 10.27
N PRO A 13 -28.10 -27.39 9.95
CA PRO A 13 -26.90 -27.08 10.73
C PRO A 13 -27.32 -26.73 12.17
N LEU A 14 -26.93 -27.57 13.12
CA LEU A 14 -27.28 -27.36 14.56
C LEU A 14 -26.70 -26.02 15.05
N GLY A 15 -25.48 -25.67 14.62
CA GLY A 15 -24.84 -24.39 14.94
C GLY A 15 -25.67 -23.19 14.46
N TRP A 16 -26.30 -23.26 13.30
CA TRP A 16 -27.19 -22.20 12.82
C TRP A 16 -28.45 -22.07 13.66
N LEU A 17 -29.05 -23.20 14.06
CA LEU A 17 -30.27 -23.20 14.90
C LEU A 17 -30.00 -22.58 16.26
N GLN A 18 -28.85 -22.90 16.89
CA GLN A 18 -28.44 -22.35 18.18
C GLN A 18 -28.22 -20.84 18.06
N LEU A 19 -27.39 -20.38 17.08
CA LEU A 19 -27.14 -18.97 16.84
C LEU A 19 -28.40 -18.15 16.51
N SER A 20 -29.33 -18.71 15.73
CA SER A 20 -30.54 -18.00 15.30
C SER A 20 -31.57 -17.84 16.43
N HIS A 21 -31.50 -18.67 17.45
CA HIS A 21 -32.41 -18.60 18.59
C HIS A 21 -32.07 -17.40 19.49
N GLU A 22 -30.81 -17.06 19.66
CA GLU A 22 -30.35 -15.95 20.50
C GLU A 22 -29.89 -14.73 19.68
N LYS A 23 -30.82 -14.03 19.05
CA LYS A 23 -30.57 -12.90 18.15
C LYS A 23 -29.67 -11.80 18.72
N GLY A 24 -29.76 -11.53 20.03
CA GLY A 24 -28.94 -10.54 20.71
C GLY A 24 -27.46 -10.92 20.73
N ARG A 25 -27.15 -12.19 21.04
CA ARG A 25 -25.77 -12.71 21.02
C ARG A 25 -25.21 -12.75 19.62
N LEU A 26 -26.01 -13.21 18.64
CA LEU A 26 -25.62 -13.20 17.23
C LEU A 26 -25.23 -11.80 16.79
N LEU A 27 -26.04 -10.78 17.11
CA LEU A 27 -25.75 -9.40 16.75
C LEU A 27 -24.44 -8.89 17.38
N VAL A 28 -24.20 -9.18 18.66
CA VAL A 28 -22.96 -8.83 19.37
C VAL A 28 -21.75 -9.51 18.69
N ALA A 29 -21.88 -10.82 18.39
CA ALA A 29 -20.84 -11.57 17.70
C ALA A 29 -20.49 -10.97 16.32
N LEU A 30 -21.51 -10.75 15.49
CA LEU A 30 -21.35 -10.17 14.16
C LEU A 30 -20.75 -8.76 14.21
N SER A 31 -21.18 -7.94 15.18
CA SER A 31 -20.63 -6.59 15.38
C SER A 31 -19.16 -6.63 15.80
N GLY A 32 -18.79 -7.57 16.67
CA GLY A 32 -17.41 -7.74 17.12
C GLY A 32 -16.47 -8.22 16.01
N ILE A 33 -16.93 -9.20 15.21
CA ILE A 33 -16.19 -9.68 14.04
C ILE A 33 -16.06 -8.56 13.01
N ALA A 34 -17.16 -7.87 12.68
CA ALA A 34 -17.15 -6.75 11.76
C ALA A 34 -16.20 -5.64 12.21
N PHE A 35 -16.14 -5.33 13.49
CA PHE A 35 -15.21 -4.35 14.03
C PHE A 35 -13.74 -4.78 13.86
N ALA A 36 -13.42 -6.03 14.17
CA ALA A 36 -12.08 -6.58 13.95
C ALA A 36 -11.69 -6.56 12.47
N ASP A 37 -12.62 -6.93 11.57
CA ASP A 37 -12.42 -6.90 10.13
C ASP A 37 -12.18 -5.47 9.63
N VAL A 38 -12.98 -4.49 10.08
CA VAL A 38 -12.79 -3.07 9.76
C VAL A 38 -11.39 -2.60 10.15
N LEU A 39 -10.92 -2.95 11.36
CA LEU A 39 -9.56 -2.61 11.78
C LEU A 39 -8.52 -3.24 10.85
N MET A 40 -8.62 -4.54 10.54
CA MET A 40 -7.70 -5.23 9.64
C MET A 40 -7.73 -4.63 8.24
N PHE A 41 -8.91 -4.34 7.68
CA PHE A 41 -9.06 -3.70 6.38
C PHE A 41 -8.41 -2.32 6.34
N MET A 42 -8.64 -1.49 7.35
CA MET A 42 -8.07 -0.14 7.40
C MET A 42 -6.55 -0.19 7.47
N GLN A 43 -5.97 -1.05 8.31
CA GLN A 43 -4.52 -1.18 8.43
C GLN A 43 -3.87 -1.70 7.13
N LEU A 44 -4.41 -2.76 6.52
CA LEU A 44 -3.95 -3.28 5.24
C LEU A 44 -4.18 -2.27 4.11
N GLY A 45 -5.26 -1.50 4.18
CA GLY A 45 -5.54 -0.42 3.25
C GLY A 45 -4.47 0.67 3.26
N PHE A 46 -4.16 1.20 4.43
CA PHE A 46 -3.11 2.20 4.60
C PHE A 46 -1.73 1.67 4.25
N GLN A 47 -1.41 0.42 4.62
CA GLN A 47 -0.14 -0.21 4.25
C GLN A 47 0.04 -0.30 2.73
N THR A 48 -1.01 -0.73 2.02
CA THR A 48 -0.97 -0.79 0.55
C THR A 48 -0.87 0.61 -0.05
N ALA A 49 -1.66 1.58 0.45
CA ALA A 49 -1.61 2.95 -0.02
C ALA A 49 -0.22 3.59 0.19
N LEU A 50 0.46 3.26 1.29
CA LEU A 50 1.84 3.66 1.54
C LEU A 50 2.77 3.16 0.42
N PHE A 51 2.71 1.86 0.10
CA PHE A 51 3.59 1.29 -0.91
C PHE A 51 3.23 1.76 -2.32
N GLU A 52 1.95 1.81 -2.66
CA GLU A 52 1.50 2.24 -3.99
C GLU A 52 1.81 3.71 -4.25
N SER A 53 1.51 4.61 -3.30
CA SER A 53 1.77 6.05 -3.49
C SER A 53 3.26 6.38 -3.60
N ASN A 54 4.12 5.67 -2.85
CA ASN A 54 5.55 5.90 -2.92
C ASN A 54 6.24 5.23 -4.12
N THR A 55 5.57 4.29 -4.80
CA THR A 55 6.13 3.59 -5.98
C THR A 55 5.53 4.00 -7.32
N ILE A 56 4.54 4.89 -7.33
CA ILE A 56 3.89 5.32 -8.58
C ILE A 56 4.88 6.00 -9.54
N LEU A 57 5.77 6.84 -9.04
CA LEU A 57 6.82 7.50 -9.82
C LEU A 57 7.82 6.48 -10.37
N HIS A 58 8.25 5.50 -9.58
CA HIS A 58 9.13 4.42 -10.02
C HIS A 58 8.55 3.65 -11.21
N ARG A 59 7.25 3.38 -11.19
CA ARG A 59 6.53 2.68 -12.26
C ARG A 59 6.28 3.55 -13.49
N SER A 60 6.23 4.88 -13.31
CA SER A 60 6.01 5.83 -14.39
C SER A 60 7.29 6.20 -15.14
N MET A 61 8.46 5.91 -14.59
CA MET A 61 9.74 6.13 -15.26
C MET A 61 9.94 5.13 -16.39
N GLN A 62 10.40 5.64 -17.53
CA GLN A 62 10.66 4.86 -18.73
C GLN A 62 12.15 4.49 -18.80
N ALA A 63 12.53 3.50 -18.02
CA ALA A 63 13.88 2.93 -18.01
C ALA A 63 13.81 1.43 -17.70
N ASP A 64 14.76 0.66 -18.24
CA ASP A 64 14.87 -0.78 -17.98
C ASP A 64 15.69 -1.04 -16.71
N MET A 65 16.65 -0.14 -16.43
CA MET A 65 17.49 -0.20 -15.24
C MET A 65 17.76 1.19 -14.67
N PHE A 66 18.09 1.19 -13.39
CA PHE A 66 18.36 2.39 -12.60
C PHE A 66 19.73 2.32 -11.96
N VAL A 67 20.46 3.43 -12.01
CA VAL A 67 21.76 3.60 -11.35
C VAL A 67 21.57 4.54 -10.17
N ILE A 68 21.92 4.10 -8.97
CA ILE A 68 21.79 4.88 -7.73
C ILE A 68 23.11 4.84 -6.95
N SER A 69 23.28 5.80 -6.04
CA SER A 69 24.34 5.72 -5.05
C SER A 69 24.05 4.59 -4.04
N PRO A 70 25.04 3.82 -3.56
CA PRO A 70 24.87 2.86 -2.48
C PRO A 70 24.38 3.49 -1.16
N GLN A 71 24.52 4.80 -1.02
CA GLN A 71 24.04 5.58 0.14
C GLN A 71 22.58 6.03 -0.01
N ALA A 72 21.94 5.79 -1.15
CA ALA A 72 20.53 6.10 -1.36
C ALA A 72 19.66 5.28 -0.39
N ARG A 73 18.58 5.89 0.10
CA ARG A 73 17.66 5.25 1.04
C ARG A 73 16.26 5.05 0.46
N ASN A 74 15.77 6.04 -0.25
CA ASN A 74 14.48 6.05 -0.94
C ASN A 74 14.49 7.16 -1.99
N LEU A 75 13.43 7.29 -2.79
CA LEU A 75 13.34 8.30 -3.86
C LEU A 75 13.52 9.75 -3.35
N ALA A 76 13.08 10.03 -2.14
CA ALA A 76 13.21 11.35 -1.53
C ALA A 76 14.60 11.66 -0.98
N ASN A 77 15.37 10.63 -0.70
CA ASN A 77 16.69 10.74 -0.09
C ASN A 77 17.70 9.91 -0.92
N MET A 78 17.86 10.36 -2.18
CA MET A 78 18.85 9.85 -3.12
C MET A 78 20.15 10.60 -2.89
N SER A 79 21.20 9.90 -2.47
CA SER A 79 22.53 10.45 -2.49
C SER A 79 23.02 10.58 -3.92
N ASN A 80 23.76 11.67 -4.22
CA ASN A 80 24.26 11.89 -5.56
C ASN A 80 25.47 10.99 -5.87
N PHE A 81 25.58 10.60 -7.13
CA PHE A 81 26.76 9.98 -7.70
C PHE A 81 27.24 10.77 -8.92
N THR A 82 28.46 10.53 -9.36
CA THR A 82 29.04 11.29 -10.49
C THR A 82 28.37 10.91 -11.82
N ARG A 83 27.98 11.91 -12.61
CA ARG A 83 27.42 11.74 -13.97
C ARG A 83 28.34 10.92 -14.90
N ARG A 84 29.64 10.89 -14.62
CA ARG A 84 30.62 10.07 -15.38
C ARG A 84 30.20 8.60 -15.46
N ARG A 85 29.53 8.05 -14.42
CA ARG A 85 29.04 6.66 -14.42
C ARG A 85 28.02 6.38 -15.51
N LEU A 86 27.21 7.37 -15.85
CA LEU A 86 26.25 7.25 -16.95
C LEU A 86 26.93 7.21 -18.31
N TYR A 87 27.98 7.99 -18.49
CA TYR A 87 28.80 7.91 -19.73
C TYR A 87 29.48 6.56 -19.85
N GLN A 88 30.05 6.02 -18.78
CA GLN A 88 30.63 4.68 -18.76
C GLN A 88 29.58 3.59 -19.05
N ALA A 89 28.36 3.75 -18.55
CA ALA A 89 27.26 2.83 -18.85
C ALA A 89 26.90 2.82 -20.36
N MET A 90 27.01 3.95 -21.04
CA MET A 90 26.77 4.04 -22.48
C MET A 90 27.83 3.33 -23.32
N ASP A 91 29.04 3.07 -22.80
CA ASP A 91 30.10 2.34 -23.50
C ASP A 91 29.78 0.82 -23.60
N ILE A 92 28.79 0.34 -22.88
CA ILE A 92 28.42 -1.06 -22.87
C ILE A 92 27.48 -1.41 -24.04
N PRO A 93 27.85 -2.41 -24.87
CA PRO A 93 26.99 -2.85 -25.96
C PRO A 93 25.61 -3.30 -25.45
N GLY A 94 24.57 -2.78 -26.09
CA GLY A 94 23.18 -3.07 -25.68
C GLY A 94 22.52 -1.97 -24.85
N VAL A 95 23.29 -1.01 -24.32
CA VAL A 95 22.73 0.22 -23.74
C VAL A 95 22.33 1.15 -24.89
N LYS A 96 21.08 1.65 -24.85
CA LYS A 96 20.54 2.61 -25.80
C LYS A 96 20.78 4.05 -25.36
N SER A 97 20.54 4.33 -24.09
CA SER A 97 20.75 5.64 -23.45
C SER A 97 20.96 5.49 -21.95
N ALA A 98 21.69 6.43 -21.36
CA ALA A 98 21.87 6.55 -19.92
C ALA A 98 21.76 8.04 -19.54
N GLU A 99 20.64 8.40 -18.90
CA GLU A 99 20.29 9.78 -18.59
C GLU A 99 20.27 10.03 -17.08
N GLY A 100 20.68 11.24 -16.70
CA GLY A 100 20.68 11.66 -15.30
C GLY A 100 19.42 12.41 -14.92
N MET A 101 18.93 12.13 -13.71
CA MET A 101 17.83 12.85 -13.10
C MET A 101 18.26 13.43 -11.76
N TYR A 102 17.82 14.64 -11.49
CA TYR A 102 17.96 15.33 -10.21
C TYR A 102 16.66 15.19 -9.44
N ILE A 103 16.76 14.94 -8.14
CA ILE A 103 15.60 14.79 -7.25
C ILE A 103 15.87 15.54 -5.96
N ASN A 104 14.90 16.34 -5.51
CA ASN A 104 14.98 17.03 -4.23
C ASN A 104 13.58 17.18 -3.63
N ILE A 105 13.51 17.24 -2.31
CA ILE A 105 12.30 17.61 -1.57
C ILE A 105 12.51 18.99 -1.01
N VAL A 106 11.48 19.82 -1.15
CA VAL A 106 11.53 21.22 -0.72
C VAL A 106 10.16 21.69 -0.25
N ASP A 107 10.17 22.66 0.64
CA ASP A 107 8.97 23.42 0.97
C ASP A 107 8.74 24.50 -0.09
N TRP A 108 7.57 24.45 -0.73
CA TRP A 108 7.13 25.49 -1.64
C TRP A 108 5.91 26.23 -1.09
N LYS A 109 5.63 27.40 -1.60
CA LYS A 109 4.39 28.10 -1.28
C LYS A 109 3.27 27.61 -2.17
N ASN A 110 2.17 27.13 -1.58
CA ASN A 110 0.95 26.87 -2.32
C ASN A 110 0.50 28.16 -3.03
N PRO A 111 0.30 28.15 -4.36
CA PRO A 111 -0.03 29.37 -5.10
C PRO A 111 -1.38 30.00 -4.70
N GLN A 112 -2.29 29.21 -4.11
CA GLN A 112 -3.62 29.64 -3.70
C GLN A 112 -3.67 30.07 -2.22
N THR A 113 -3.19 29.21 -1.31
CA THR A 113 -3.30 29.46 0.14
C THR A 113 -2.08 30.17 0.73
N GLN A 114 -0.98 30.30 -0.02
CA GLN A 114 0.31 30.83 0.41
C GLN A 114 0.95 30.06 1.57
N GLN A 115 0.40 28.93 1.97
CA GLN A 115 0.96 28.06 3.00
C GLN A 115 2.12 27.25 2.42
N LYS A 116 3.10 26.95 3.27
CA LYS A 116 4.20 26.04 2.87
C LYS A 116 3.72 24.61 2.93
N THR A 117 3.98 23.85 1.88
CA THR A 117 3.74 22.42 1.78
C THR A 117 4.98 21.73 1.19
N THR A 118 5.19 20.49 1.55
CA THR A 118 6.36 19.73 1.09
C THR A 118 6.08 19.15 -0.29
N ILE A 119 6.97 19.43 -1.25
CA ILE A 119 6.83 18.97 -2.62
C ILE A 119 8.11 18.29 -3.13
N LEU A 120 7.95 17.24 -3.94
CA LEU A 120 9.04 16.57 -4.61
C LEU A 120 9.31 17.27 -5.94
N VAL A 121 10.56 17.65 -6.21
CA VAL A 121 10.97 18.27 -7.46
C VAL A 121 11.88 17.31 -8.22
N MET A 122 11.54 17.06 -9.48
CA MET A 122 12.30 16.20 -10.38
C MET A 122 12.75 17.00 -11.61
N GLY A 123 14.07 16.98 -11.87
CA GLY A 123 14.68 17.68 -13.00
C GLY A 123 15.44 16.72 -13.91
N PHE A 124 15.17 16.76 -15.20
CA PHE A 124 15.83 15.91 -16.20
C PHE A 124 15.97 16.62 -17.54
N ASN A 125 16.75 16.05 -18.46
CA ASN A 125 16.90 16.56 -19.81
C ASN A 125 15.59 16.44 -20.61
N PRO A 126 14.92 17.56 -20.96
CA PRO A 126 13.63 17.55 -21.65
C PRO A 126 13.67 17.03 -23.08
N ASP A 127 14.86 16.84 -23.66
CA ASP A 127 15.01 16.24 -25.00
C ASP A 127 14.93 14.71 -24.97
N GLN A 128 14.83 14.12 -23.75
CA GLN A 128 14.71 12.68 -23.53
C GLN A 128 13.35 12.33 -22.92
N GLN A 129 12.77 11.24 -23.39
CA GLN A 129 11.53 10.71 -22.83
C GLN A 129 11.84 9.88 -21.59
N VAL A 130 11.63 10.46 -20.42
CA VAL A 130 11.96 9.88 -19.12
C VAL A 130 10.75 9.24 -18.44
N PHE A 131 9.55 9.75 -18.72
CA PHE A 131 8.32 9.29 -18.11
C PHE A 131 7.34 8.68 -19.12
N ASN A 132 6.61 7.66 -18.70
CA ASN A 132 5.44 7.13 -19.39
C ASN A 132 4.17 7.84 -18.92
N LEU A 133 4.19 9.17 -18.89
CA LEU A 133 3.10 10.05 -18.50
C LEU A 133 2.73 10.92 -19.71
N ALA A 134 1.59 10.61 -20.33
CA ALA A 134 1.14 11.29 -21.55
C ALA A 134 1.01 12.81 -21.36
N ASP A 135 0.54 13.26 -20.18
CA ASP A 135 0.40 14.69 -19.89
C ASP A 135 1.73 15.39 -19.78
N VAL A 136 2.76 14.76 -19.21
CA VAL A 136 4.12 15.30 -19.14
C VAL A 136 4.72 15.37 -20.54
N ASN A 137 4.65 14.28 -21.31
CA ASN A 137 5.26 14.20 -22.63
C ASN A 137 4.66 15.20 -23.64
N ARG A 138 3.35 15.50 -23.54
CA ARG A 138 2.70 16.52 -24.38
C ARG A 138 3.12 17.95 -24.06
N GLN A 139 3.59 18.21 -22.85
CA GLN A 139 3.93 19.54 -22.34
C GLN A 139 5.42 19.70 -22.07
N ILE A 140 6.25 18.78 -22.56
CA ILE A 140 7.69 18.74 -22.25
C ILE A 140 8.42 20.03 -22.68
N ASP A 141 8.01 20.67 -23.78
CA ASP A 141 8.62 21.90 -24.23
C ASP A 141 8.37 23.10 -23.31
N ALA A 142 7.33 23.04 -22.51
CA ALA A 142 7.01 24.10 -21.56
C ALA A 142 8.06 24.22 -20.45
N ILE A 143 8.72 23.11 -20.07
CA ILE A 143 9.77 23.12 -19.03
C ILE A 143 11.15 23.53 -19.55
N LYS A 144 11.33 23.71 -20.86
CA LYS A 144 12.56 24.27 -21.45
C LYS A 144 12.70 25.77 -21.19
N LEU A 145 11.57 26.45 -20.92
CA LEU A 145 11.58 27.86 -20.58
C LEU A 145 12.17 28.07 -19.16
N PRO A 146 12.88 29.19 -18.95
CA PRO A 146 13.45 29.50 -17.65
C PRO A 146 12.41 29.57 -16.52
N ASP A 147 12.73 28.99 -15.36
CA ASP A 147 11.94 29.05 -14.13
C ASP A 147 10.48 28.52 -14.30
N THR A 148 10.31 27.53 -15.18
CA THR A 148 9.02 26.87 -15.43
C THR A 148 8.98 25.45 -14.89
N VAL A 149 7.80 25.05 -14.45
CA VAL A 149 7.54 23.69 -13.93
C VAL A 149 6.19 23.16 -14.41
N LEU A 150 6.03 21.84 -14.49
CA LEU A 150 4.74 21.17 -14.52
C LEU A 150 4.33 20.80 -13.08
N PHE A 151 3.06 20.96 -12.77
CA PHE A 151 2.51 20.72 -11.45
C PHE A 151 1.57 19.51 -11.45
N ASP A 152 1.67 18.67 -10.43
CA ASP A 152 0.76 17.55 -10.22
C ASP A 152 -0.59 18.03 -9.69
N ARG A 153 -1.65 17.98 -10.54
CA ARG A 153 -3.02 18.39 -10.17
C ARG A 153 -3.63 17.54 -9.06
N ALA A 154 -3.13 16.33 -8.82
CA ALA A 154 -3.60 15.43 -7.78
C ALA A 154 -2.84 15.62 -6.45
N SER A 155 -2.06 16.70 -6.31
CA SER A 155 -1.37 17.07 -5.07
C SER A 155 -2.36 17.25 -3.92
N ARG A 156 -1.93 16.93 -2.71
CA ARG A 156 -2.70 17.16 -1.47
C ARG A 156 -2.72 18.63 -1.15
N GLY A 157 -3.90 19.17 -0.84
CA GLY A 157 -4.12 20.58 -0.51
C GLY A 157 -5.17 21.22 -1.37
N ASP A 158 -5.45 22.51 -1.12
CA ASP A 158 -6.39 23.28 -1.93
C ASP A 158 -5.66 23.99 -3.08
N TYR A 159 -5.85 23.47 -4.28
CA TYR A 159 -5.27 23.98 -5.54
C TYR A 159 -6.34 24.22 -6.62
N ASN A 160 -7.62 24.07 -6.29
CA ASN A 160 -8.72 24.07 -7.27
C ASN A 160 -8.72 25.35 -8.14
N GLN A 161 -8.54 26.52 -7.53
CA GLN A 161 -8.52 27.79 -8.26
C GLN A 161 -7.24 27.96 -9.09
N ALA A 162 -6.09 27.53 -8.55
CA ALA A 162 -4.82 27.56 -9.27
C ALA A 162 -4.88 26.66 -10.51
N ILE A 163 -5.39 25.42 -10.36
CA ILE A 163 -5.59 24.47 -11.45
C ILE A 163 -6.54 25.05 -12.51
N ALA A 164 -7.69 25.59 -12.10
CA ALA A 164 -8.66 26.21 -13.03
C ALA A 164 -8.05 27.40 -13.80
N ASN A 165 -7.21 28.20 -13.16
CA ASN A 165 -6.53 29.32 -13.82
C ASN A 165 -5.53 28.81 -14.88
N ILE A 166 -4.75 27.75 -14.57
CA ILE A 166 -3.81 27.15 -15.51
C ILE A 166 -4.55 26.55 -16.70
N GLU A 167 -5.65 25.85 -16.49
CA GLU A 167 -6.49 25.28 -17.55
C GLU A 167 -7.11 26.36 -18.47
N GLN A 168 -7.35 27.57 -17.93
CA GLN A 168 -7.79 28.73 -18.69
C GLN A 168 -6.65 29.49 -19.39
N GLY A 169 -5.42 28.98 -19.29
CA GLY A 169 -4.23 29.63 -19.89
C GLY A 169 -3.74 30.88 -19.13
N LYS A 170 -4.20 31.09 -17.90
CA LYS A 170 -3.70 32.18 -17.05
C LYS A 170 -2.39 31.79 -16.40
N THR A 171 -1.49 32.74 -16.29
CA THR A 171 -0.20 32.53 -15.61
C THR A 171 -0.39 32.39 -14.12
N VAL A 172 0.08 31.28 -13.55
CA VAL A 172 0.11 31.03 -12.11
C VAL A 172 1.57 30.93 -11.68
N THR A 173 1.95 31.76 -10.72
CA THR A 173 3.29 31.79 -10.15
C THR A 173 3.30 31.43 -8.68
N THR A 174 4.42 30.90 -8.22
CA THR A 174 4.66 30.59 -6.82
C THR A 174 6.15 30.70 -6.49
N GLU A 175 6.55 30.35 -5.27
CA GLU A 175 7.93 30.48 -4.82
C GLU A 175 8.50 29.14 -4.33
N ILE A 176 9.71 28.83 -4.78
CA ILE A 176 10.58 27.76 -4.25
C ILE A 176 11.93 28.37 -3.93
N GLU A 177 12.48 28.10 -2.72
CA GLU A 177 13.82 28.55 -2.32
C GLU A 177 14.09 30.05 -2.62
N ARG A 178 13.09 30.90 -2.38
CA ARG A 178 13.12 32.36 -2.67
C ARG A 178 13.17 32.71 -4.15
N ARG A 179 12.89 31.78 -5.06
CA ARG A 179 12.75 32.03 -6.49
C ARG A 179 11.29 31.94 -6.89
N THR A 180 10.86 32.87 -7.69
CA THR A 180 9.56 32.81 -8.35
C THR A 180 9.62 31.83 -9.50
N ILE A 181 8.70 30.90 -9.56
CA ILE A 181 8.51 29.93 -10.63
C ILE A 181 7.14 30.08 -11.26
N THR A 182 7.03 29.71 -12.51
CA THR A 182 5.77 29.69 -13.27
C THR A 182 5.32 28.24 -13.47
N ILE A 183 4.07 27.96 -13.14
CA ILE A 183 3.44 26.68 -13.45
C ILE A 183 2.93 26.77 -14.89
N SER A 184 3.58 26.03 -15.80
CA SER A 184 3.30 26.08 -17.25
C SER A 184 2.48 24.89 -17.75
N GLY A 185 2.12 23.95 -16.89
CA GLY A 185 1.27 22.83 -17.26
C GLY A 185 0.95 21.92 -16.07
N LEU A 186 0.07 20.97 -16.33
CA LEU A 186 -0.48 20.05 -15.32
C LEU A 186 -0.30 18.60 -15.76
N PHE A 187 -0.03 17.73 -14.78
CA PHE A 187 -0.06 16.28 -14.94
C PHE A 187 -0.74 15.64 -13.73
N SER A 188 -0.85 14.32 -13.66
CA SER A 188 -1.50 13.63 -12.54
C SER A 188 -0.70 12.40 -12.11
N VAL A 189 -0.20 12.43 -10.87
CA VAL A 189 0.45 11.30 -10.19
C VAL A 189 -0.17 11.07 -8.82
N GLY A 190 -0.37 12.14 -8.05
CA GLY A 190 -0.97 12.12 -6.73
C GLY A 190 0.03 12.28 -5.59
N ALA A 191 -0.54 12.59 -4.41
CA ALA A 191 0.23 12.71 -3.17
C ALA A 191 0.79 11.36 -2.71
N SER A 192 1.90 11.41 -2.00
CA SER A 192 2.52 10.25 -1.38
C SER A 192 2.69 10.45 0.13
N PHE A 193 3.30 9.49 0.80
CA PHE A 193 3.76 9.67 2.19
C PHE A 193 5.05 10.48 2.29
N ILE A 194 5.72 10.70 1.16
CA ILE A 194 6.96 11.47 1.08
C ILE A 194 6.66 12.96 0.91
N ALA A 195 5.74 13.30 -0.01
CA ALA A 195 5.45 14.67 -0.41
C ALA A 195 3.98 14.84 -0.73
N ASP A 196 3.48 16.07 -0.56
CA ASP A 196 2.10 16.43 -0.86
C ASP A 196 1.81 16.48 -2.37
N GLY A 197 2.84 16.49 -3.18
CA GLY A 197 2.74 16.49 -4.64
C GLY A 197 4.11 16.48 -5.31
N THR A 198 4.11 16.55 -6.64
CA THR A 198 5.32 16.48 -7.47
C THR A 198 5.37 17.65 -8.44
N LEU A 199 6.57 18.20 -8.64
CA LEU A 199 6.92 19.13 -9.70
C LEU A 199 7.91 18.49 -10.68
N ILE A 200 7.69 18.69 -11.95
CA ILE A 200 8.59 18.25 -13.01
C ILE A 200 9.14 19.48 -13.72
N THR A 201 10.45 19.52 -13.91
CA THR A 201 11.14 20.62 -14.58
C THR A 201 12.35 20.11 -15.40
N SER A 202 13.00 21.00 -16.15
CA SER A 202 14.25 20.65 -16.83
C SER A 202 15.41 20.57 -15.83
N ASP A 203 16.46 19.83 -16.19
CA ASP A 203 17.71 19.76 -15.43
C ASP A 203 18.33 21.14 -15.22
N GLN A 204 18.28 22.02 -16.24
CA GLN A 204 18.76 23.40 -16.16
C GLN A 204 17.95 24.22 -15.14
N ASN A 205 16.64 24.15 -15.17
CA ASN A 205 15.79 24.83 -14.20
C ASN A 205 16.00 24.26 -12.78
N PHE A 206 16.16 22.94 -12.65
CA PHE A 206 16.47 22.32 -11.37
C PHE A 206 17.75 22.88 -10.75
N LEU A 207 18.84 22.92 -11.52
CA LEU A 207 20.12 23.48 -11.06
C LEU A 207 20.03 24.98 -10.73
N ARG A 208 19.15 25.73 -11.41
CA ARG A 208 18.88 27.14 -11.06
C ARG A 208 18.09 27.27 -9.78
N LEU A 209 17.15 26.37 -9.52
CA LEU A 209 16.36 26.33 -8.28
C LEU A 209 17.22 25.91 -7.08
N PHE A 210 18.14 24.98 -7.29
CA PHE A 210 18.98 24.42 -6.25
C PHE A 210 20.48 24.68 -6.53
N PRO A 211 20.99 25.89 -6.29
CA PRO A 211 22.37 26.26 -6.64
C PRO A 211 23.46 25.48 -5.88
N ARG A 212 23.09 24.77 -4.80
CA ARG A 212 24.03 23.90 -4.06
C ARG A 212 24.19 22.52 -4.73
N GLN A 213 23.31 22.18 -5.66
CA GLN A 213 23.40 20.96 -6.43
C GLN A 213 24.44 21.15 -7.55
N GLU A 214 25.46 20.31 -7.57
CA GLU A 214 26.45 20.33 -8.63
C GLU A 214 25.92 19.64 -9.89
N ALA A 215 26.19 20.21 -11.05
CA ALA A 215 25.81 19.62 -12.33
C ALA A 215 26.53 18.28 -12.64
N SER A 216 27.67 18.05 -12.01
CA SER A 216 28.45 16.81 -12.11
C SER A 216 27.87 15.64 -11.35
N GLY A 217 27.04 15.90 -10.32
CA GLY A 217 26.39 14.90 -9.50
C GLY A 217 24.91 14.74 -9.85
N VAL A 218 24.44 13.51 -10.06
CA VAL A 218 23.04 13.19 -10.34
C VAL A 218 22.46 12.31 -9.24
N SER A 219 21.16 12.43 -9.00
CA SER A 219 20.48 11.68 -7.94
C SER A 219 20.09 10.27 -8.42
N LEU A 220 19.73 10.14 -9.70
CA LEU A 220 19.26 8.90 -10.29
C LEU A 220 19.74 8.81 -11.73
N GLY A 221 20.22 7.65 -12.13
CA GLY A 221 20.52 7.31 -13.52
C GLY A 221 19.41 6.43 -14.09
N LEU A 222 18.97 6.76 -15.30
CA LEU A 222 17.96 6.02 -16.05
C LEU A 222 18.62 5.39 -17.26
N VAL A 223 18.69 4.07 -17.32
CA VAL A 223 19.32 3.33 -18.41
C VAL A 223 18.25 2.61 -19.22
N GLN A 224 18.19 2.91 -20.52
CA GLN A 224 17.36 2.20 -21.48
C GLN A 224 18.21 1.24 -22.28
N LEU A 225 17.68 0.04 -22.53
CA LEU A 225 18.33 -0.98 -23.32
C LEU A 225 17.86 -0.95 -24.77
N GLN A 226 18.68 -1.49 -25.66
CA GLN A 226 18.27 -1.78 -27.03
C GLN A 226 17.30 -2.97 -27.03
N PRO A 227 16.34 -3.03 -27.97
CA PRO A 227 15.41 -4.16 -28.06
C PRO A 227 16.13 -5.51 -28.16
N GLY A 228 15.68 -6.47 -27.36
CA GLY A 228 16.23 -7.84 -27.36
C GLY A 228 17.28 -8.13 -26.27
N TYR A 229 17.69 -7.16 -25.52
CA TYR A 229 18.60 -7.37 -24.38
C TYR A 229 17.81 -7.65 -23.09
N ASP A 230 18.26 -8.65 -22.32
CA ASP A 230 17.66 -9.01 -21.03
C ASP A 230 18.21 -8.11 -19.91
N PRO A 231 17.37 -7.38 -19.16
CA PRO A 231 17.80 -6.51 -18.05
C PRO A 231 18.64 -7.22 -16.99
N LYS A 232 18.39 -8.50 -16.71
CA LYS A 232 19.16 -9.24 -15.70
C LYS A 232 20.60 -9.52 -16.14
N GLN A 233 20.79 -9.84 -17.41
CA GLN A 233 22.14 -10.06 -17.96
C GLN A 233 22.89 -8.74 -18.08
N MET A 234 22.20 -7.69 -18.51
CA MET A 234 22.80 -6.36 -18.63
C MET A 234 23.16 -5.75 -17.27
N LYS A 235 22.39 -6.05 -16.22
CA LYS A 235 22.75 -5.65 -14.86
C LYS A 235 24.13 -6.17 -14.47
N ALA A 236 24.38 -7.47 -14.64
CA ALA A 236 25.70 -8.05 -14.32
C ALA A 236 26.84 -7.43 -15.14
N ALA A 237 26.59 -7.10 -16.44
CA ALA A 237 27.55 -6.42 -17.28
C ALA A 237 27.85 -5.00 -16.79
N LEU A 238 26.82 -4.24 -16.42
CA LEU A 238 26.95 -2.90 -15.85
C LEU A 238 27.68 -2.92 -14.49
N GLU A 239 27.31 -3.81 -13.59
CA GLU A 239 27.97 -3.96 -12.28
C GLU A 239 29.44 -4.35 -12.39
N SER A 240 29.83 -5.10 -13.43
CA SER A 240 31.24 -5.44 -13.67
C SER A 240 32.05 -4.31 -14.32
N HIS A 241 31.39 -3.35 -14.95
CA HIS A 241 32.03 -2.24 -15.69
C HIS A 241 32.07 -0.93 -14.90
N LEU A 242 31.06 -0.71 -14.06
CA LEU A 242 30.98 0.46 -13.20
C LEU A 242 31.70 0.20 -11.88
N ASP A 243 32.26 1.25 -11.28
CA ASP A 243 32.91 1.13 -9.97
C ASP A 243 31.88 0.96 -8.85
N ASP A 244 32.33 0.53 -7.66
CA ASP A 244 31.52 0.22 -6.47
C ASP A 244 30.82 1.46 -5.83
N ASP A 245 31.02 2.66 -6.39
CA ASP A 245 30.36 3.89 -5.94
C ASP A 245 28.94 4.08 -6.48
N VAL A 246 28.44 3.10 -7.25
CA VAL A 246 27.08 3.03 -7.76
C VAL A 246 26.51 1.61 -7.64
N GLN A 247 25.20 1.52 -7.56
CA GLN A 247 24.43 0.27 -7.58
C GLN A 247 23.49 0.28 -8.79
N VAL A 248 23.40 -0.83 -9.50
CA VAL A 248 22.50 -1.01 -10.64
C VAL A 248 21.29 -1.84 -10.21
N LEU A 249 20.10 -1.33 -10.48
CA LEU A 249 18.83 -1.99 -10.16
C LEU A 249 18.00 -2.14 -11.42
N THR A 250 17.34 -3.28 -11.57
CA THR A 250 16.24 -3.42 -12.54
C THR A 250 15.03 -2.62 -12.05
N GLN A 251 14.04 -2.37 -12.92
CA GLN A 251 12.81 -1.65 -12.50
C GLN A 251 12.10 -2.35 -11.33
N ALA A 252 12.04 -3.69 -11.34
CA ALA A 252 11.43 -4.44 -10.25
C ALA A 252 12.20 -4.28 -8.92
N GLU A 253 13.54 -4.35 -8.98
CA GLU A 253 14.40 -4.16 -7.82
C GLU A 253 14.35 -2.71 -7.30
N PHE A 254 14.22 -1.71 -8.18
CA PHE A 254 14.09 -0.31 -7.78
C PHE A 254 12.76 -0.05 -7.05
N ILE A 255 11.66 -0.67 -7.51
CA ILE A 255 10.38 -0.64 -6.80
C ILE A 255 10.49 -1.36 -5.45
N GLU A 256 11.15 -2.52 -5.41
CA GLU A 256 11.34 -3.28 -4.17
C GLU A 256 12.25 -2.55 -3.17
N PHE A 257 13.27 -1.84 -3.65
CA PHE A 257 14.14 -0.99 -2.85
C PHE A 257 13.33 0.07 -2.08
N GLU A 258 12.40 0.76 -2.75
CA GLU A 258 11.50 1.72 -2.12
C GLU A 258 10.58 1.05 -1.08
N ILE A 259 9.93 -0.06 -1.45
CA ILE A 259 9.03 -0.80 -0.56
C ILE A 259 9.78 -1.31 0.68
N ASN A 260 10.99 -1.84 0.51
CA ASN A 260 11.79 -2.37 1.61
C ASN A 260 12.20 -1.28 2.59
N TYR A 261 12.55 -0.08 2.09
CA TYR A 261 12.81 1.06 2.96
C TYR A 261 11.62 1.34 3.89
N TRP A 262 10.40 1.39 3.35
CA TRP A 262 9.20 1.67 4.13
C TRP A 262 8.81 0.52 5.06
N LYS A 263 9.12 -0.73 4.70
CA LYS A 263 8.85 -1.89 5.55
C LYS A 263 9.81 -2.01 6.72
N THR A 264 11.10 -1.79 6.50
CA THR A 264 12.15 -2.17 7.45
C THR A 264 12.80 -0.99 8.14
N ASN A 265 12.90 0.16 7.45
CA ASN A 265 13.65 1.30 7.94
C ASN A 265 12.75 2.40 8.51
N THR A 266 11.42 2.23 8.47
CA THR A 266 10.48 3.17 9.06
C THR A 266 9.55 2.50 10.06
N ALA A 267 9.15 3.26 11.09
CA ALA A 267 8.14 2.78 12.03
C ALA A 267 6.75 2.59 11.39
N ILE A 268 6.48 3.24 10.24
CA ILE A 268 5.15 3.26 9.62
C ILE A 268 4.72 1.88 9.16
N GLY A 269 5.60 1.13 8.47
CA GLY A 269 5.31 -0.23 8.03
C GLY A 269 5.06 -1.18 9.21
N PHE A 270 5.86 -1.04 10.28
CA PHE A 270 5.67 -1.80 11.51
C PHE A 270 4.34 -1.48 12.20
N ILE A 271 3.95 -0.18 12.30
CA ILE A 271 2.69 0.24 12.92
C ILE A 271 1.49 -0.37 12.20
N PHE A 272 1.46 -0.38 10.88
CA PHE A 272 0.36 -1.00 10.13
C PHE A 272 0.30 -2.52 10.35
N SER A 273 1.44 -3.21 10.34
CA SER A 273 1.49 -4.64 10.59
C SER A 273 1.04 -4.99 12.03
N LEU A 274 1.48 -4.19 13.01
CA LEU A 274 1.05 -4.32 14.39
C LEU A 274 -0.47 -4.08 14.51
N GLY A 275 -1.01 -3.09 13.80
CA GLY A 275 -2.45 -2.81 13.79
C GLY A 275 -3.27 -3.98 13.25
N VAL A 276 -2.82 -4.68 12.22
CA VAL A 276 -3.46 -5.92 11.72
C VAL A 276 -3.43 -7.01 12.78
N ALA A 277 -2.26 -7.21 13.43
CA ALA A 277 -2.12 -8.21 14.48
C ALA A 277 -3.02 -7.91 15.69
N MET A 278 -3.14 -6.64 16.08
CA MET A 278 -4.06 -6.21 17.16
C MET A 278 -5.51 -6.41 16.77
N GLY A 279 -5.93 -6.06 15.55
CA GLY A 279 -7.27 -6.30 15.05
C GLY A 279 -7.63 -7.80 15.10
N PHE A 280 -6.71 -8.65 14.64
CA PHE A 280 -6.84 -10.09 14.69
C PHE A 280 -6.98 -10.61 16.15
N MET A 281 -6.13 -10.14 17.06
CA MET A 281 -6.13 -10.54 18.47
C MET A 281 -7.42 -10.13 19.17
N VAL A 282 -7.87 -8.90 18.95
CA VAL A 282 -9.16 -8.40 19.49
C VAL A 282 -10.32 -9.27 18.98
N GLY A 283 -10.31 -9.60 17.69
CA GLY A 283 -11.30 -10.48 17.10
C GLY A 283 -11.29 -11.89 17.72
N VAL A 284 -10.12 -12.49 17.93
CA VAL A 284 -10.01 -13.80 18.64
C VAL A 284 -10.65 -13.72 20.02
N ILE A 285 -10.37 -12.66 20.79
CA ILE A 285 -10.91 -12.50 22.14
C ILE A 285 -12.44 -12.37 22.12
N ILE A 286 -12.98 -11.52 21.24
CA ILE A 286 -14.43 -11.29 21.14
C ILE A 286 -15.14 -12.58 20.71
N VAL A 287 -14.68 -13.24 19.65
CA VAL A 287 -15.28 -14.48 19.15
C VAL A 287 -15.18 -15.60 20.20
N TYR A 288 -14.02 -15.72 20.87
CA TYR A 288 -13.87 -16.67 21.97
C TYR A 288 -14.88 -16.43 23.09
N GLN A 289 -15.07 -15.18 23.49
CA GLN A 289 -16.03 -14.85 24.55
C GLN A 289 -17.46 -15.21 24.17
N VAL A 290 -17.84 -14.95 22.91
CA VAL A 290 -19.17 -15.31 22.40
C VAL A 290 -19.36 -16.83 22.37
N LEU A 291 -18.43 -17.55 21.70
CA LEU A 291 -18.52 -19.01 21.60
C LEU A 291 -18.41 -19.71 22.96
N SER A 292 -17.55 -19.21 23.87
CA SER A 292 -17.46 -19.76 25.23
C SER A 292 -18.76 -19.58 26.04
N THR A 293 -19.44 -18.45 25.87
CA THR A 293 -20.74 -18.20 26.50
C THR A 293 -21.81 -19.08 25.89
N ASP A 294 -21.79 -19.28 24.58
CA ASP A 294 -22.73 -20.16 23.89
C ASP A 294 -22.56 -21.62 24.32
N VAL A 295 -21.35 -22.14 24.31
CA VAL A 295 -21.02 -23.47 24.82
C VAL A 295 -21.52 -23.66 26.27
N ASN A 296 -21.29 -22.67 27.13
CA ASN A 296 -21.77 -22.74 28.53
C ASN A 296 -23.30 -22.79 28.65
N SER A 297 -24.03 -22.05 27.83
CA SER A 297 -25.50 -22.03 27.82
C SER A 297 -26.10 -23.36 27.40
N HIS A 298 -25.47 -24.04 26.44
CA HIS A 298 -25.90 -25.32 25.88
C HIS A 298 -25.21 -26.54 26.52
N MET A 299 -24.52 -26.34 27.65
CA MET A 299 -23.74 -27.40 28.32
C MET A 299 -24.60 -28.64 28.67
N LYS A 300 -25.87 -28.45 29.16
CA LYS A 300 -26.79 -29.55 29.46
C LYS A 300 -27.18 -30.35 28.21
N GLU A 301 -27.35 -29.69 27.08
CA GLU A 301 -27.65 -30.34 25.80
C GLU A 301 -26.44 -31.16 25.33
N TYR A 302 -25.24 -30.62 25.43
CA TYR A 302 -24.02 -31.34 25.12
C TYR A 302 -23.78 -32.54 26.04
N ALA A 303 -24.11 -32.44 27.34
CA ALA A 303 -24.05 -33.55 28.25
C ALA A 303 -25.06 -34.67 27.86
N THR A 304 -26.26 -34.31 27.43
CA THR A 304 -27.26 -35.25 26.91
C THR A 304 -26.77 -35.98 25.66
N PHE A 305 -26.14 -35.26 24.71
CA PHE A 305 -25.54 -35.89 23.52
C PHE A 305 -24.41 -36.86 23.88
N LYS A 306 -23.55 -36.50 24.87
CA LYS A 306 -22.52 -37.41 25.39
C LYS A 306 -23.13 -38.67 26.02
N ALA A 307 -24.20 -38.53 26.84
CA ALA A 307 -24.89 -39.66 27.44
C ALA A 307 -25.55 -40.60 26.42
N MET A 308 -25.99 -40.05 25.26
CA MET A 308 -26.49 -40.82 24.11
C MET A 308 -25.38 -41.49 23.29
N GLY A 309 -24.09 -41.33 23.65
CA GLY A 309 -22.98 -41.97 22.99
C GLY A 309 -22.34 -41.17 21.85
N TYR A 310 -22.66 -39.88 21.69
CA TYR A 310 -21.98 -39.01 20.71
C TYR A 310 -20.56 -38.73 21.14
N ASN A 311 -19.64 -38.82 20.17
CA ASN A 311 -18.19 -38.59 20.39
C ASN A 311 -17.90 -37.07 20.56
N ASN A 312 -16.89 -36.75 21.33
CA ASN A 312 -16.36 -35.37 21.48
C ASN A 312 -16.09 -34.69 20.15
N LEU A 313 -15.63 -35.40 19.12
CA LEU A 313 -15.43 -34.87 17.78
C LEU A 313 -16.71 -34.34 17.11
N TYR A 314 -17.86 -34.91 17.44
CA TYR A 314 -19.15 -34.43 16.94
C TYR A 314 -19.49 -33.07 17.55
N LEU A 315 -19.33 -32.95 18.87
CA LEU A 315 -19.60 -31.71 19.60
C LEU A 315 -18.65 -30.59 19.20
N LEU A 316 -17.37 -30.93 19.01
CA LEU A 316 -16.39 -30.02 18.41
C LEU A 316 -16.82 -29.54 17.02
N GLY A 317 -17.35 -30.45 16.19
CA GLY A 317 -17.87 -30.14 14.85
C GLY A 317 -18.99 -29.10 14.87
N VAL A 318 -19.88 -29.11 15.86
CA VAL A 318 -20.97 -28.12 16.02
C VAL A 318 -20.38 -26.73 16.30
N VAL A 319 -19.44 -26.62 17.24
CA VAL A 319 -18.81 -25.31 17.57
C VAL A 319 -17.97 -24.77 16.40
N PHE A 320 -17.29 -25.63 15.65
CA PHE A 320 -16.59 -25.18 14.42
C PHE A 320 -17.56 -24.75 13.33
N GLU A 321 -18.70 -25.40 13.21
CA GLU A 321 -19.77 -24.98 12.29
C GLU A 321 -20.27 -23.58 12.65
N GLU A 322 -20.55 -23.31 13.93
CA GLU A 322 -20.89 -21.98 14.43
C GLU A 322 -19.80 -20.95 14.12
N ALA A 323 -18.54 -21.29 14.39
CA ALA A 323 -17.40 -20.42 14.13
C ALA A 323 -17.30 -20.03 12.65
N ILE A 324 -17.53 -20.97 11.73
CA ILE A 324 -17.50 -20.72 10.28
C ILE A 324 -18.69 -19.84 9.85
N ILE A 325 -19.88 -20.12 10.38
CA ILE A 325 -21.08 -19.31 10.11
C ILE A 325 -20.88 -17.88 10.58
N LEU A 326 -20.38 -17.70 11.79
CA LEU A 326 -20.06 -16.39 12.35
C LEU A 326 -19.01 -15.65 11.53
N ALA A 327 -17.95 -16.35 11.06
CA ALA A 327 -16.93 -15.77 10.20
C ALA A 327 -17.53 -15.23 8.90
N ILE A 328 -18.36 -16.02 8.20
CA ILE A 328 -18.96 -15.62 6.93
C ILE A 328 -19.95 -14.47 7.12
N LEU A 329 -20.85 -14.57 8.12
CA LEU A 329 -21.86 -13.55 8.35
C LEU A 329 -21.26 -12.25 8.90
N GLY A 330 -20.26 -12.34 9.78
CA GLY A 330 -19.56 -11.16 10.34
C GLY A 330 -18.69 -10.45 9.34
N PHE A 331 -18.09 -11.20 8.40
CA PHE A 331 -17.29 -10.64 7.33
C PHE A 331 -18.10 -9.72 6.39
N ILE A 332 -19.39 -9.99 6.15
CA ILE A 332 -20.21 -9.18 5.25
C ILE A 332 -20.27 -7.71 5.71
N PRO A 333 -20.76 -7.37 6.92
CA PRO A 333 -20.73 -5.99 7.39
C PRO A 333 -19.29 -5.47 7.59
N GLY A 334 -18.35 -6.33 7.98
CA GLY A 334 -16.93 -6.03 8.13
C GLY A 334 -16.23 -5.65 6.82
N ALA A 335 -16.71 -6.12 5.68
CA ALA A 335 -16.20 -5.76 4.36
C ALA A 335 -16.93 -4.54 3.74
N ILE A 336 -18.21 -4.35 4.05
CA ILE A 336 -19.01 -3.23 3.52
C ILE A 336 -18.59 -1.89 4.16
N ALA A 337 -18.41 -1.85 5.48
CA ALA A 337 -18.07 -0.61 6.19
C ALA A 337 -16.74 0.00 5.71
N PRO A 338 -15.64 -0.76 5.47
CA PRO A 338 -14.40 -0.22 4.91
C PRO A 338 -14.54 0.39 3.53
N LEU A 339 -15.49 0.00 2.69
CA LEU A 339 -15.71 0.64 1.39
C LEU A 339 -16.04 2.13 1.55
N GLY A 340 -16.94 2.45 2.49
CA GLY A 340 -17.27 3.84 2.84
C GLY A 340 -16.08 4.60 3.45
N LEU A 341 -15.38 3.95 4.38
CA LEU A 341 -14.22 4.54 5.04
C LEU A 341 -13.07 4.81 4.06
N TYR A 342 -12.80 3.91 3.12
CA TYR A 342 -11.79 4.12 2.07
C TYR A 342 -12.15 5.30 1.18
N HIS A 343 -13.43 5.43 0.80
CA HIS A 343 -13.89 6.57 -0.01
C HIS A 343 -13.70 7.89 0.74
N LEU A 344 -14.09 7.96 2.02
CA LEU A 344 -13.91 9.15 2.86
C LEU A 344 -12.43 9.51 3.01
N THR A 345 -11.59 8.52 3.34
CA THR A 345 -10.15 8.73 3.54
C THR A 345 -9.47 9.17 2.25
N ARG A 346 -9.81 8.56 1.12
CA ARG A 346 -9.26 8.94 -0.19
C ARG A 346 -9.57 10.39 -0.53
N ASN A 347 -10.80 10.82 -0.30
CA ASN A 347 -11.20 12.22 -0.58
C ASN A 347 -10.52 13.22 0.37
N ALA A 348 -10.21 12.80 1.60
CA ALA A 348 -9.55 13.66 2.58
C ALA A 348 -8.02 13.73 2.40
N THR A 349 -7.38 12.66 1.89
CA THR A 349 -5.91 12.53 1.88
C THR A 349 -5.30 12.46 0.49
N ASN A 350 -6.10 12.28 -0.56
CA ASN A 350 -5.67 12.00 -1.94
C ASN A 350 -4.75 10.76 -2.07
N LEU A 351 -4.79 9.85 -1.09
CA LEU A 351 -4.04 8.59 -1.14
C LEU A 351 -4.83 7.51 -1.91
N PRO A 352 -4.16 6.58 -2.61
CA PRO A 352 -4.79 5.54 -3.41
C PRO A 352 -5.34 4.40 -2.54
N LEU A 353 -6.42 4.67 -1.80
CA LEU A 353 -7.12 3.65 -1.00
C LEU A 353 -8.27 3.04 -1.79
N TYR A 354 -8.09 1.80 -2.23
CA TYR A 354 -9.10 1.03 -2.96
C TYR A 354 -9.28 -0.35 -2.33
N MET A 355 -10.51 -0.87 -2.36
CA MET A 355 -10.75 -2.26 -2.00
C MET A 355 -10.25 -3.16 -3.13
N THR A 356 -9.37 -4.12 -2.82
CA THR A 356 -8.88 -5.11 -3.77
C THR A 356 -9.39 -6.50 -3.39
N VAL A 357 -9.63 -7.36 -4.39
CA VAL A 357 -10.06 -8.75 -4.17
C VAL A 357 -9.02 -9.50 -3.31
N ALA A 358 -7.74 -9.29 -3.56
CA ALA A 358 -6.67 -9.92 -2.79
C ALA A 358 -6.77 -9.54 -1.29
N ARG A 359 -7.00 -8.26 -0.97
CA ARG A 359 -7.18 -7.80 0.41
C ARG A 359 -8.44 -8.38 1.04
N ALA A 360 -9.55 -8.43 0.30
CA ALA A 360 -10.79 -9.04 0.80
C ALA A 360 -10.60 -10.52 1.13
N LEU A 361 -9.91 -11.27 0.28
CA LEU A 361 -9.57 -12.68 0.52
C LEU A 361 -8.60 -12.85 1.70
N THR A 362 -7.62 -11.95 1.85
CA THR A 362 -6.70 -11.98 2.99
C THR A 362 -7.44 -11.78 4.30
N VAL A 363 -8.30 -10.76 4.40
CA VAL A 363 -9.07 -10.51 5.62
C VAL A 363 -10.06 -11.65 5.88
N LEU A 364 -10.77 -12.15 4.87
CA LEU A 364 -11.64 -13.31 5.01
C LEU A 364 -10.89 -14.53 5.58
N THR A 365 -9.69 -14.79 5.06
CA THR A 365 -8.84 -15.89 5.55
C THR A 365 -8.45 -15.68 7.01
N LEU A 366 -8.04 -14.46 7.38
CA LEU A 366 -7.71 -14.11 8.75
C LEU A 366 -8.94 -14.25 9.67
N THR A 367 -10.12 -13.81 9.23
CA THR A 367 -11.38 -13.95 9.97
C THR A 367 -11.75 -15.42 10.18
N MET A 368 -11.59 -16.25 9.16
CA MET A 368 -11.78 -17.70 9.28
C MET A 368 -10.84 -18.32 10.30
N ILE A 369 -9.54 -17.99 10.22
CA ILE A 369 -8.52 -18.49 11.17
C ILE A 369 -8.84 -18.01 12.59
N MET A 370 -9.17 -16.74 12.75
CA MET A 370 -9.56 -16.14 14.04
C MET A 370 -10.73 -16.87 14.69
N CYS A 371 -11.79 -17.14 13.93
CA CYS A 371 -12.98 -17.85 14.41
C CYS A 371 -12.66 -19.32 14.74
N ILE A 372 -11.85 -19.99 13.94
CA ILE A 372 -11.42 -21.38 14.19
C ILE A 372 -10.58 -21.46 15.47
N ILE A 373 -9.62 -20.56 15.67
CA ILE A 373 -8.81 -20.51 16.88
C ILE A 373 -9.70 -20.28 18.11
N SER A 374 -10.63 -19.33 18.04
CA SER A 374 -11.56 -19.01 19.11
C SER A 374 -12.45 -20.20 19.46
N GLY A 375 -12.99 -20.90 18.46
CA GLY A 375 -13.76 -22.13 18.63
C GLY A 375 -12.95 -23.24 19.28
N ALA A 376 -11.71 -23.43 18.85
CA ALA A 376 -10.81 -24.42 19.44
C ALA A 376 -10.50 -24.15 20.93
N ILE A 377 -10.35 -22.88 21.30
CA ILE A 377 -10.11 -22.49 22.70
C ILE A 377 -11.41 -22.67 23.51
N ALA A 378 -12.56 -22.25 22.99
CA ALA A 378 -13.87 -22.38 23.67
C ALA A 378 -14.23 -23.84 23.96
N THR A 379 -13.91 -24.76 23.06
CA THR A 379 -14.20 -26.19 23.19
C THR A 379 -13.35 -26.92 24.22
N ARG A 380 -12.22 -26.38 24.66
CA ARG A 380 -11.38 -27.00 25.73
C ARG A 380 -12.21 -27.20 27.00
N LYS A 381 -13.09 -26.27 27.31
CA LYS A 381 -13.97 -26.35 28.48
C LYS A 381 -14.98 -27.49 28.37
N LEU A 382 -15.45 -27.77 27.15
CA LEU A 382 -16.40 -28.87 26.89
C LEU A 382 -15.73 -30.24 27.04
N GLN A 383 -14.44 -30.36 26.73
CA GLN A 383 -13.67 -31.61 26.87
C GLN A 383 -13.44 -32.00 28.34
N SER A 384 -13.26 -31.00 29.21
CA SER A 384 -13.01 -31.21 30.65
C SER A 384 -14.30 -31.41 31.48
N ALA A 385 -15.47 -31.22 30.90
CA ALA A 385 -16.75 -31.39 31.62
C ALA A 385 -17.12 -32.88 31.72
N ASP A 386 -17.26 -33.37 32.97
CA ASP A 386 -17.74 -34.73 33.23
C ASP A 386 -19.25 -34.75 33.15
N PRO A 387 -19.89 -35.67 32.37
CA PRO A 387 -21.35 -35.83 32.33
C PRO A 387 -21.97 -36.07 33.71
N ALA A 388 -21.25 -36.69 34.64
CA ALA A 388 -21.75 -37.00 35.99
C ALA A 388 -21.93 -35.75 36.88
N ASP A 389 -21.20 -34.67 36.62
CA ASP A 389 -21.27 -33.42 37.40
C ASP A 389 -22.35 -32.45 36.89
N MET A 390 -23.05 -32.80 35.80
CA MET A 390 -24.00 -31.89 35.12
C MET A 390 -25.48 -32.29 35.31
N PHE A 391 -25.76 -33.44 35.89
CA PHE A 391 -27.08 -33.93 36.27
C PHE A 391 -27.22 -33.93 37.78
#